data_2be4a43cdf3d2380ed7c785d9f7192ea
#
_entry.id   2be4a43cdf3d2380ed7c785d9f7192ea
#
_cell.length_a   1.000
_cell.length_b   1.000
_cell.length_c   1.000
_cell.angle_alpha   90.00
_cell.angle_beta   90.00
_cell.angle_gamma   90.00
#
_symmetry.space_group_name_H-M   'P 1'
#
loop_
_entity.id
_entity.type
_entity.pdbx_description
1 polymer ?
#
loop_
_entity_poly.entity_id
_entity_poly.type
_entity_poly.pdbx_seq_one_letter_code
_entity_poly.pdbx_strand_id
1 'polypeptide(L)'
;YEAMIVDLRDNPGGLITSVAEVANKFIDEGLIVSTKSRLAYENQFYSANPDKTTVKKDIPIVVLINRGSASASEILAGALKDYHLAYLVGEKTYGKGSVQQVIPLSDIDGMKLTMARYYTPSDVNIDKIGIPPDREIKNLETFTSEQEKTYTKMLESNIITETVESNPNMSEFDIKVHAEKISKEYDIDKRLIRRLLRNQINMKKEAPLYDLDYDLQLNEAIRIIQNEDFKN
;
A
#
# COMPACT_ATOMS: atom_id res chain seq x y z
N TYR A 1 2.93 23.18 -1.93
CA TYR A 1 2.33 22.00 -2.60
C TYR A 1 0.82 22.19 -2.72
N GLU A 2 0.27 21.68 -3.83
CA GLU A 2 -1.14 21.84 -4.19
C GLU A 2 -1.96 20.55 -3.96
N ALA A 3 -1.28 19.42 -3.84
CA ALA A 3 -1.86 18.10 -3.56
C ALA A 3 -0.84 17.21 -2.84
N MET A 4 -1.30 16.10 -2.29
CA MET A 4 -0.44 15.12 -1.62
C MET A 4 -0.85 13.69 -1.97
N ILE A 5 0.13 12.84 -2.25
CA ILE A 5 -0.05 11.39 -2.31
C ILE A 5 0.75 10.77 -1.18
N VAL A 6 0.09 9.96 -0.36
CA VAL A 6 0.70 9.19 0.73
C VAL A 6 0.71 7.72 0.31
N ASP A 7 1.88 7.15 0.10
CA ASP A 7 1.99 5.73 -0.29
C ASP A 7 2.20 4.85 0.94
N LEU A 8 1.18 4.04 1.27
CA LEU A 8 1.19 3.06 2.35
C LEU A 8 1.25 1.62 1.83
N ARG A 9 1.44 1.44 0.53
CA ARG A 9 1.55 0.09 -0.05
C ARG A 9 2.78 -0.63 0.51
N ASP A 10 2.60 -1.91 0.80
CA ASP A 10 3.64 -2.79 1.36
C ASP A 10 4.26 -2.30 2.68
N ASN A 11 3.58 -1.36 3.36
CA ASN A 11 3.96 -0.87 4.67
C ASN A 11 3.28 -1.70 5.77
N PRO A 12 4.00 -2.56 6.51
CA PRO A 12 3.43 -3.43 7.53
C PRO A 12 3.01 -2.70 8.81
N GLY A 13 3.20 -1.39 8.85
CA GLY A 13 2.91 -0.53 9.99
C GLY A 13 4.10 -0.28 10.91
N GLY A 14 3.81 -0.01 12.17
CA GLY A 14 4.79 0.36 13.18
C GLY A 14 4.13 0.61 14.54
N LEU A 15 4.67 1.54 15.31
CA LEU A 15 4.19 1.87 16.64
C LEU A 15 2.89 2.70 16.57
N ILE A 16 1.95 2.41 17.48
CA ILE A 16 0.69 3.16 17.59
C ILE A 16 0.92 4.63 17.94
N THR A 17 1.91 4.92 18.78
CA THR A 17 2.28 6.30 19.14
C THR A 17 2.77 7.08 17.92
N SER A 18 3.60 6.46 17.09
CA SER A 18 4.11 7.09 15.87
C SER A 18 3.01 7.36 14.86
N VAL A 19 2.07 6.42 14.64
CA VAL A 19 0.97 6.66 13.71
C VAL A 19 0.00 7.72 14.24
N ALA A 20 -0.23 7.79 15.54
CA ALA A 20 -1.02 8.85 16.15
C ALA A 20 -0.38 10.23 15.91
N GLU A 21 0.94 10.35 16.02
CA GLU A 21 1.68 11.56 15.73
C GLU A 21 1.63 11.95 14.24
N VAL A 22 1.75 10.96 13.34
CA VAL A 22 1.64 11.17 11.89
C VAL A 22 0.21 11.58 11.52
N ALA A 23 -0.81 10.87 12.02
CA ALA A 23 -2.21 11.20 11.76
C ALA A 23 -2.58 12.61 12.26
N ASN A 24 -2.00 13.02 13.39
CA ASN A 24 -2.21 14.37 13.92
C ASN A 24 -1.62 15.50 13.05
N LYS A 25 -0.78 15.17 12.04
CA LYS A 25 -0.36 16.17 11.04
C LYS A 25 -1.50 16.57 10.11
N PHE A 26 -2.48 15.71 9.96
CA PHE A 26 -3.64 15.86 9.08
C PHE A 26 -4.93 16.21 9.86
N ILE A 27 -5.12 15.58 11.02
CA ILE A 27 -6.33 15.67 11.85
C ILE A 27 -6.05 16.67 12.96
N ASP A 28 -6.86 17.72 13.07
CA ASP A 28 -6.66 18.77 14.07
C ASP A 28 -7.39 18.49 15.39
N GLU A 29 -8.51 17.79 15.36
CA GLU A 29 -9.29 17.48 16.57
C GLU A 29 -10.00 16.13 16.45
N GLY A 30 -10.37 15.56 17.58
CA GLY A 30 -11.10 14.32 17.67
C GLY A 30 -10.22 13.09 17.84
N LEU A 31 -10.85 11.92 17.79
CA LEU A 31 -10.21 10.62 18.00
C LEU A 31 -9.45 10.19 16.75
N ILE A 32 -8.19 9.76 16.89
CA ILE A 32 -7.41 9.16 15.78
C ILE A 32 -7.61 7.65 15.75
N VAL A 33 -7.49 6.99 16.90
CA VAL A 33 -7.63 5.55 17.06
C VAL A 33 -7.96 5.22 18.51
N SER A 34 -8.75 4.18 18.71
CA SER A 34 -8.93 3.58 20.05
C SER A 34 -8.51 2.12 20.04
N THR A 35 -8.14 1.63 21.24
CA THR A 35 -7.97 0.20 21.48
C THR A 35 -9.04 -0.25 22.46
N LYS A 36 -9.68 -1.38 22.17
CA LYS A 36 -10.65 -1.99 23.09
C LYS A 36 -10.16 -3.36 23.52
N SER A 37 -9.99 -3.50 24.83
CA SER A 37 -9.63 -4.73 25.53
C SER A 37 -10.87 -5.44 26.07
N ARG A 38 -10.71 -6.68 26.51
CA ARG A 38 -11.70 -7.41 27.30
C ARG A 38 -12.02 -6.67 28.61
N LEU A 39 -11.04 -5.99 29.19
CA LEU A 39 -11.15 -5.20 30.39
C LEU A 39 -11.27 -3.73 30.02
N ALA A 40 -12.43 -3.13 30.16
CA ALA A 40 -12.71 -1.77 29.66
C ALA A 40 -11.77 -0.69 30.21
N TYR A 41 -11.21 -0.87 31.40
CA TYR A 41 -10.25 0.07 32.00
C TYR A 41 -8.87 0.05 31.33
N GLU A 42 -8.59 -0.93 30.46
CA GLU A 42 -7.36 -1.00 29.65
C GLU A 42 -7.53 -0.36 28.28
N ASN A 43 -8.72 0.14 27.96
CA ASN A 43 -8.95 0.82 26.69
C ASN A 43 -8.09 2.08 26.60
N GLN A 44 -7.51 2.31 25.43
CA GLN A 44 -6.69 3.50 25.16
C GLN A 44 -7.32 4.30 24.02
N PHE A 45 -7.17 5.61 24.12
CA PHE A 45 -7.69 6.56 23.15
C PHE A 45 -6.58 7.52 22.76
N TYR A 46 -6.34 7.65 21.46
CA TYR A 46 -5.35 8.56 20.90
C TYR A 46 -6.11 9.66 20.14
N SER A 47 -6.06 10.87 20.65
CA SER A 47 -6.77 12.01 20.10
C SER A 47 -5.80 13.01 19.48
N ALA A 48 -6.28 13.75 18.48
CA ALA A 48 -5.55 14.81 17.83
C ALA A 48 -5.41 16.04 18.73
N ASN A 49 -4.37 16.83 18.46
CA ASN A 49 -4.12 18.13 19.08
C ASN A 49 -3.92 19.15 17.95
N PRO A 50 -4.72 20.24 17.88
CA PRO A 50 -4.65 21.25 16.83
C PRO A 50 -3.25 21.87 16.65
N ASP A 51 -2.50 22.03 17.75
CA ASP A 51 -1.16 22.63 17.72
C ASP A 51 -0.12 21.79 16.94
N LYS A 52 -0.43 20.53 16.65
CA LYS A 52 0.45 19.59 15.94
C LYS A 52 0.08 19.42 14.47
N THR A 53 -1.04 19.97 14.04
CA THR A 53 -1.51 19.86 12.65
C THR A 53 -0.66 20.77 11.74
N THR A 54 -0.13 20.20 10.68
CA THR A 54 0.79 20.90 9.77
C THR A 54 0.42 20.79 8.31
N VAL A 55 -0.43 19.83 7.96
CA VAL A 55 -0.94 19.65 6.59
C VAL A 55 -2.08 20.61 6.34
N LYS A 56 -2.07 21.31 5.21
CA LYS A 56 -3.13 22.23 4.82
C LYS A 56 -4.44 21.47 4.61
N LYS A 57 -5.55 22.00 5.14
CA LYS A 57 -6.88 21.36 5.06
C LYS A 57 -7.49 21.33 3.66
N ASP A 58 -7.14 22.31 2.82
CA ASP A 58 -7.82 22.55 1.54
C ASP A 58 -7.11 21.91 0.34
N ILE A 59 -6.17 20.99 0.58
CA ILE A 59 -5.49 20.28 -0.49
C ILE A 59 -6.07 18.87 -0.68
N PRO A 60 -6.18 18.39 -1.92
CA PRO A 60 -6.53 17.01 -2.17
C PRO A 60 -5.44 16.05 -1.68
N ILE A 61 -5.85 15.02 -0.94
CA ILE A 61 -4.97 13.98 -0.44
C ILE A 61 -5.45 12.64 -0.96
N VAL A 62 -4.56 11.89 -1.60
CA VAL A 62 -4.82 10.51 -2.00
C VAL A 62 -3.88 9.58 -1.22
N VAL A 63 -4.43 8.50 -0.68
CA VAL A 63 -3.65 7.46 0.01
C VAL A 63 -3.65 6.19 -0.82
N LEU A 64 -2.46 5.71 -1.18
CA LEU A 64 -2.29 4.42 -1.85
C LEU A 64 -2.21 3.31 -0.82
N ILE A 65 -3.03 2.28 -0.99
CA ILE A 65 -3.10 1.12 -0.10
C ILE A 65 -3.11 -0.19 -0.89
N ASN A 66 -2.60 -1.25 -0.30
CA ASN A 66 -2.69 -2.60 -0.84
C ASN A 66 -2.74 -3.65 0.28
N ARG A 67 -2.72 -4.93 -0.09
CA ARG A 67 -2.73 -6.05 0.85
C ARG A 67 -1.51 -6.11 1.77
N GLY A 68 -0.42 -5.41 1.44
CA GLY A 68 0.76 -5.25 2.30
C GLY A 68 0.63 -4.12 3.33
N SER A 69 -0.37 -3.24 3.18
CA SER A 69 -0.69 -2.20 4.16
C SER A 69 -1.31 -2.82 5.41
N ALA A 70 -0.65 -2.72 6.57
CA ALA A 70 -1.12 -3.40 7.78
C ALA A 70 -0.91 -2.56 9.05
N SER A 71 -1.70 -2.86 10.11
CA SER A 71 -1.52 -2.30 11.46
C SER A 71 -1.55 -0.76 11.48
N ALA A 72 -0.45 -0.08 11.84
CA ALA A 72 -0.38 1.38 11.88
C ALA A 72 -0.74 2.04 10.55
N SER A 73 -0.40 1.43 9.40
CA SER A 73 -0.82 1.92 8.08
C SER A 73 -2.33 1.89 7.91
N GLU A 74 -3.00 0.88 8.44
CA GLU A 74 -4.46 0.77 8.43
C GLU A 74 -5.12 1.77 9.35
N ILE A 75 -4.49 2.07 10.49
CA ILE A 75 -4.95 3.11 11.42
C ILE A 75 -4.90 4.48 10.72
N LEU A 76 -3.80 4.81 10.05
CA LEU A 76 -3.68 6.08 9.31
C LEU A 76 -4.70 6.17 8.18
N ALA A 77 -4.77 5.15 7.33
CA ALA A 77 -5.70 5.11 6.21
C ALA A 77 -7.16 5.21 6.68
N GLY A 78 -7.53 4.45 7.73
CA GLY A 78 -8.86 4.46 8.30
C GLY A 78 -9.23 5.80 8.94
N ALA A 79 -8.33 6.40 9.69
CA ALA A 79 -8.56 7.71 10.31
C ALA A 79 -8.75 8.80 9.25
N LEU A 80 -7.89 8.87 8.23
CA LEU A 80 -8.02 9.85 7.15
C LEU A 80 -9.31 9.66 6.33
N LYS A 81 -9.72 8.40 6.13
CA LYS A 81 -10.97 8.07 5.46
C LYS A 81 -12.19 8.50 6.28
N ASP A 82 -12.23 8.17 7.56
CA ASP A 82 -13.37 8.48 8.44
C ASP A 82 -13.60 9.99 8.59
N TYR A 83 -12.52 10.77 8.57
CA TYR A 83 -12.59 12.24 8.58
C TYR A 83 -12.77 12.86 7.19
N HIS A 84 -12.91 12.06 6.12
CA HIS A 84 -13.00 12.52 4.74
C HIS A 84 -11.84 13.45 4.32
N LEU A 85 -10.66 13.25 4.90
CA LEU A 85 -9.47 14.04 4.61
C LEU A 85 -8.67 13.49 3.43
N ALA A 86 -8.85 12.20 3.09
CA ALA A 86 -8.15 11.58 1.99
C ALA A 86 -9.05 10.60 1.23
N TYR A 87 -8.75 10.44 -0.06
CA TYR A 87 -9.35 9.45 -0.95
C TYR A 87 -8.41 8.24 -1.09
N LEU A 88 -8.90 7.05 -0.80
CA LEU A 88 -8.10 5.83 -0.77
C LEU A 88 -8.15 5.12 -2.13
N VAL A 89 -6.99 4.84 -2.71
CA VAL A 89 -6.84 4.17 -4.01
C VAL A 89 -6.00 2.91 -3.86
N GLY A 90 -6.40 1.84 -4.49
CA GLY A 90 -5.63 0.61 -4.54
C GLY A 90 -6.43 -0.64 -4.19
N GLU A 91 -5.91 -1.47 -3.31
CA GLU A 91 -6.54 -2.71 -2.87
C GLU A 91 -6.82 -2.66 -1.36
N LYS A 92 -7.80 -3.43 -0.93
CA LYS A 92 -8.13 -3.58 0.49
C LYS A 92 -6.89 -3.99 1.31
N THR A 93 -6.72 -3.37 2.47
CA THR A 93 -5.59 -3.63 3.37
C THR A 93 -5.65 -5.00 4.05
N TYR A 94 -4.61 -5.36 4.77
CA TYR A 94 -4.41 -6.69 5.34
C TYR A 94 -5.45 -7.09 6.41
N GLY A 95 -5.84 -6.16 7.29
CA GLY A 95 -6.72 -6.45 8.42
C GLY A 95 -5.98 -6.89 9.69
N LYS A 96 -4.83 -6.28 10.00
CA LYS A 96 -4.11 -6.51 11.26
C LYS A 96 -4.54 -5.50 12.33
N GLY A 97 -5.71 -5.75 12.91
CA GLY A 97 -6.31 -4.87 13.92
C GLY A 97 -6.09 -5.32 15.37
N SER A 98 -5.21 -6.29 15.65
CA SER A 98 -4.97 -6.81 17.00
C SER A 98 -3.72 -6.21 17.66
N VAL A 99 -3.85 -5.81 18.92
CA VAL A 99 -2.75 -5.47 19.83
C VAL A 99 -2.25 -6.74 20.48
N GLN A 100 -0.98 -7.07 20.27
CA GLN A 100 -0.38 -8.28 20.81
C GLN A 100 0.77 -7.95 21.74
N GLN A 101 0.85 -8.67 22.85
CA GLN A 101 1.94 -8.61 23.80
C GLN A 101 2.65 -9.97 23.84
N VAL A 102 3.96 -9.95 23.89
CA VAL A 102 4.78 -11.13 24.17
C VAL A 102 5.05 -11.15 25.67
N ILE A 103 4.58 -12.19 26.33
CA ILE A 103 4.79 -12.41 27.76
C ILE A 103 5.87 -13.48 27.89
N PRO A 104 7.06 -13.18 28.45
CA PRO A 104 8.08 -14.18 28.66
C PRO A 104 7.60 -15.21 29.69
N LEU A 105 7.75 -16.49 29.38
CA LEU A 105 7.41 -17.60 30.28
C LEU A 105 8.68 -18.20 30.90
N SER A 106 9.81 -18.10 30.22
CA SER A 106 11.15 -18.48 30.69
C SER A 106 12.19 -17.64 29.94
N ASP A 107 13.48 -17.93 30.14
CA ASP A 107 14.57 -17.25 29.46
C ASP A 107 14.60 -17.51 27.93
N ILE A 108 13.93 -18.57 27.49
CA ILE A 108 13.94 -19.02 26.08
C ILE A 108 12.55 -19.11 25.47
N ASP A 109 11.47 -19.06 26.27
CA ASP A 109 10.08 -19.22 25.81
C ASP A 109 9.24 -17.99 26.13
N GLY A 110 8.29 -17.68 25.25
CA GLY A 110 7.32 -16.60 25.42
C GLY A 110 5.97 -16.92 24.83
N MET A 111 4.93 -16.37 25.42
CA MET A 111 3.57 -16.47 24.92
C MET A 111 3.15 -15.16 24.25
N LYS A 112 2.65 -15.23 23.02
CA LYS A 112 2.08 -14.09 22.29
C LYS A 112 0.57 -14.06 22.52
N LEU A 113 0.10 -13.04 23.24
CA LEU A 113 -1.30 -12.90 23.60
C LEU A 113 -1.92 -11.64 22.97
N THR A 114 -3.12 -11.78 22.40
CA THR A 114 -3.92 -10.63 21.94
C THR A 114 -4.59 -9.97 23.14
N MET A 115 -4.22 -8.71 23.40
CA MET A 115 -4.72 -7.92 24.52
C MET A 115 -5.91 -7.04 24.15
N ALA A 116 -5.89 -6.46 22.95
CA ALA A 116 -6.92 -5.53 22.50
C ALA A 116 -7.04 -5.54 20.96
N ARG A 117 -8.03 -4.81 20.44
CA ARG A 117 -8.23 -4.55 19.02
C ARG A 117 -8.28 -3.06 18.74
N TYR A 118 -7.82 -2.69 17.52
CA TYR A 118 -7.88 -1.32 17.04
C TYR A 118 -9.24 -1.01 16.42
N TYR A 119 -9.69 0.21 16.66
CA TYR A 119 -10.91 0.77 16.08
C TYR A 119 -10.62 2.14 15.51
N THR A 120 -11.17 2.40 14.33
CA THR A 120 -11.09 3.71 13.66
C THR A 120 -11.91 4.77 14.41
N PRO A 121 -11.83 6.06 14.07
CA PRO A 121 -12.67 7.10 14.66
C PRO A 121 -14.17 6.80 14.61
N SER A 122 -14.65 6.21 13.51
CA SER A 122 -16.06 5.77 13.35
C SER A 122 -16.39 4.46 14.05
N ASP A 123 -15.52 3.98 14.94
CA ASP A 123 -15.69 2.75 15.73
C ASP A 123 -15.69 1.45 14.90
N VAL A 124 -15.10 1.47 13.71
CA VAL A 124 -14.96 0.27 12.88
C VAL A 124 -13.77 -0.56 13.34
N ASN A 125 -14.00 -1.85 13.59
CA ASN A 125 -12.94 -2.80 13.91
C ASN A 125 -12.10 -3.13 12.66
N ILE A 126 -10.78 -2.93 12.74
CA ILE A 126 -9.85 -3.23 11.64
C ILE A 126 -9.52 -4.73 11.55
N ASP A 127 -9.59 -5.46 12.69
CA ASP A 127 -9.09 -6.84 12.82
C ASP A 127 -9.81 -7.81 11.87
N LYS A 128 -9.06 -8.46 10.98
CA LYS A 128 -9.53 -9.39 9.94
C LYS A 128 -10.46 -8.77 8.88
N ILE A 129 -10.74 -7.47 8.99
CA ILE A 129 -11.62 -6.75 8.07
C ILE A 129 -10.79 -5.94 7.08
N GLY A 130 -9.81 -5.16 7.57
CA GLY A 130 -9.03 -4.23 6.77
C GLY A 130 -9.81 -2.99 6.37
N ILE A 131 -9.13 -2.06 5.72
CA ILE A 131 -9.69 -0.81 5.21
C ILE A 131 -9.91 -0.95 3.70
N PRO A 132 -11.14 -0.82 3.20
CA PRO A 132 -11.41 -0.86 1.77
C PRO A 132 -11.01 0.47 1.11
N PRO A 133 -10.46 0.45 -0.12
CA PRO A 133 -10.24 1.66 -0.89
C PRO A 133 -11.57 2.29 -1.31
N ASP A 134 -11.56 3.58 -1.64
CA ASP A 134 -12.68 4.27 -2.28
C ASP A 134 -12.70 3.97 -3.78
N ARG A 135 -11.50 3.79 -4.36
CA ARG A 135 -11.30 3.35 -5.74
C ARG A 135 -10.43 2.10 -5.79
N GLU A 136 -11.04 0.98 -6.13
CA GLU A 136 -10.29 -0.27 -6.28
C GLU A 136 -9.51 -0.29 -7.60
N ILE A 137 -8.19 -0.40 -7.49
CA ILE A 137 -7.26 -0.58 -8.61
C ILE A 137 -6.28 -1.69 -8.23
N LYS A 138 -6.29 -2.77 -8.96
CA LYS A 138 -5.34 -3.86 -8.79
C LYS A 138 -4.03 -3.53 -9.48
N ASN A 139 -2.92 -3.71 -8.78
CA ASN A 139 -1.58 -3.44 -9.32
C ASN A 139 -1.08 -4.60 -10.20
N LEU A 140 -1.59 -5.79 -9.94
CA LEU A 140 -1.25 -7.00 -10.69
C LEU A 140 -2.49 -7.50 -11.42
N GLU A 141 -2.30 -7.88 -12.66
CA GLU A 141 -3.32 -8.61 -13.39
C GLU A 141 -3.61 -9.93 -12.67
N THR A 142 -4.88 -10.23 -12.50
CA THR A 142 -5.30 -11.54 -12.01
C THR A 142 -5.13 -12.51 -13.17
N PHE A 143 -4.15 -13.38 -13.05
CA PHE A 143 -3.97 -14.46 -14.03
C PHE A 143 -5.07 -15.49 -13.90
N THR A 144 -5.54 -15.99 -15.03
CA THR A 144 -6.23 -17.29 -15.08
C THR A 144 -5.24 -18.41 -14.75
N SER A 145 -5.73 -19.57 -14.34
CA SER A 145 -4.85 -20.73 -14.06
C SER A 145 -3.98 -21.15 -15.26
N GLU A 146 -4.41 -20.83 -16.47
CA GLU A 146 -3.65 -21.09 -17.70
C GLU A 146 -2.55 -20.05 -17.87
N GLN A 147 -2.86 -18.78 -17.64
CA GLN A 147 -1.87 -17.69 -17.66
C GLN A 147 -0.81 -17.84 -16.56
N GLU A 148 -1.19 -18.32 -15.36
CA GLU A 148 -0.22 -18.62 -14.29
C GLU A 148 0.81 -19.68 -14.75
N LYS A 149 0.36 -20.75 -15.40
CA LYS A 149 1.25 -21.78 -15.96
C LYS A 149 2.17 -21.21 -17.02
N THR A 150 1.62 -20.40 -17.92
CA THR A 150 2.39 -19.77 -19.00
C THR A 150 3.41 -18.78 -18.44
N TYR A 151 3.02 -17.99 -17.43
CA TYR A 151 3.91 -17.07 -16.73
C TYR A 151 5.05 -17.79 -16.02
N THR A 152 4.75 -18.88 -15.31
CA THR A 152 5.76 -19.72 -14.66
C THR A 152 6.73 -20.27 -15.70
N LYS A 153 6.23 -20.84 -16.81
CA LYS A 153 7.04 -21.36 -17.90
C LYS A 153 7.95 -20.28 -18.52
N MET A 154 7.43 -19.05 -18.69
CA MET A 154 8.22 -17.91 -19.17
C MET A 154 9.35 -17.57 -18.19
N LEU A 155 9.10 -17.55 -16.89
CA LEU A 155 10.14 -17.31 -15.89
C LEU A 155 11.20 -18.40 -15.86
N GLU A 156 10.79 -19.67 -15.94
CA GLU A 156 11.69 -20.82 -15.96
C GLU A 156 12.56 -20.88 -17.23
N SER A 157 12.10 -20.29 -18.35
CA SER A 157 12.89 -20.22 -19.59
C SER A 157 14.05 -19.23 -19.54
N ASN A 158 14.15 -18.41 -18.47
CA ASN A 158 15.15 -17.33 -18.32
C ASN A 158 15.16 -16.28 -19.45
N ILE A 159 14.11 -16.22 -20.29
CA ILE A 159 14.06 -15.34 -21.47
C ILE A 159 14.24 -13.86 -21.11
N ILE A 160 13.78 -13.42 -19.95
CA ILE A 160 13.95 -12.04 -19.47
C ILE A 160 15.43 -11.75 -19.21
N THR A 161 16.11 -12.62 -18.47
CA THR A 161 17.53 -12.50 -18.15
C THR A 161 18.39 -12.54 -19.42
N GLU A 162 18.16 -13.54 -20.29
CA GLU A 162 18.89 -13.70 -21.55
C GLU A 162 18.70 -12.51 -22.50
N THR A 163 17.48 -11.96 -22.56
CA THR A 163 17.19 -10.76 -23.37
C THR A 163 17.98 -9.56 -22.86
N VAL A 164 18.07 -9.35 -21.56
CA VAL A 164 18.80 -8.22 -20.96
C VAL A 164 20.31 -8.43 -21.09
N GLU A 165 20.82 -9.62 -20.85
CA GLU A 165 22.25 -9.92 -20.99
C GLU A 165 22.75 -9.77 -22.43
N SER A 166 21.92 -10.16 -23.39
CA SER A 166 22.24 -9.98 -24.83
C SER A 166 22.12 -8.51 -25.28
N ASN A 167 21.41 -7.66 -24.52
CA ASN A 167 21.16 -6.27 -24.87
C ASN A 167 21.31 -5.35 -23.63
N PRO A 168 22.51 -5.20 -23.07
CA PRO A 168 22.69 -4.57 -21.74
C PRO A 168 22.38 -3.05 -21.72
N ASN A 169 22.30 -2.40 -22.87
CA ASN A 169 22.06 -0.97 -23.01
C ASN A 169 20.74 -0.67 -23.74
N MET A 170 19.70 -1.48 -23.51
CA MET A 170 18.40 -1.24 -24.13
C MET A 170 17.85 0.15 -23.81
N SER A 171 17.40 0.85 -24.84
CA SER A 171 16.56 2.03 -24.70
C SER A 171 15.12 1.63 -24.33
N GLU A 172 14.30 2.58 -23.91
CA GLU A 172 12.86 2.34 -23.68
C GLU A 172 12.13 1.82 -24.93
N PHE A 173 12.57 2.24 -26.10
CA PHE A 173 12.04 1.72 -27.36
C PHE A 173 12.39 0.25 -27.55
N ASP A 174 13.64 -0.16 -27.27
CA ASP A 174 14.08 -1.54 -27.38
C ASP A 174 13.33 -2.44 -26.39
N ILE A 175 13.13 -1.96 -25.15
CA ILE A 175 12.34 -2.67 -24.13
C ILE A 175 10.91 -2.89 -24.63
N LYS A 176 10.27 -1.91 -25.26
CA LYS A 176 8.94 -2.06 -25.87
C LYS A 176 8.92 -3.14 -26.94
N VAL A 177 9.90 -3.13 -27.84
CA VAL A 177 10.00 -4.10 -28.94
C VAL A 177 10.20 -5.52 -28.40
N HIS A 178 11.11 -5.70 -27.45
CA HIS A 178 11.33 -7.02 -26.83
C HIS A 178 10.10 -7.48 -26.03
N ALA A 179 9.45 -6.59 -25.30
CA ALA A 179 8.24 -6.93 -24.56
C ALA A 179 7.10 -7.36 -25.47
N GLU A 180 6.92 -6.72 -26.62
CA GLU A 180 5.90 -7.14 -27.60
C GLU A 180 6.20 -8.51 -28.22
N LYS A 181 7.47 -8.83 -28.46
CA LYS A 181 7.89 -10.12 -28.98
C LYS A 181 7.60 -11.23 -27.97
N ILE A 182 8.04 -11.06 -26.72
CA ILE A 182 7.85 -12.05 -25.63
C ILE A 182 6.34 -12.16 -25.30
N SER A 183 5.59 -11.07 -25.30
CA SER A 183 4.14 -11.05 -25.09
C SER A 183 3.40 -11.94 -26.08
N LYS A 184 3.76 -11.90 -27.37
CA LYS A 184 3.16 -12.75 -28.42
C LYS A 184 3.52 -14.22 -28.26
N GLU A 185 4.70 -14.54 -27.74
CA GLU A 185 5.17 -15.90 -27.55
C GLU A 185 4.50 -16.61 -26.36
N TYR A 186 4.30 -15.84 -25.25
CA TYR A 186 3.81 -16.41 -23.99
C TYR A 186 2.37 -15.98 -23.65
N ASP A 187 1.70 -15.19 -24.48
CA ASP A 187 0.36 -14.65 -24.21
C ASP A 187 0.24 -13.98 -22.83
N ILE A 188 1.27 -13.20 -22.46
CA ILE A 188 1.36 -12.42 -21.22
C ILE A 188 1.35 -10.94 -21.57
N ASP A 189 0.65 -10.11 -20.75
CA ASP A 189 0.56 -8.67 -20.99
C ASP A 189 1.95 -8.04 -21.14
N LYS A 190 2.13 -7.32 -22.24
CA LYS A 190 3.39 -6.65 -22.58
C LYS A 190 3.85 -5.64 -21.54
N ARG A 191 2.93 -5.06 -20.75
CA ARG A 191 3.28 -4.13 -19.66
C ARG A 191 4.00 -4.87 -18.54
N LEU A 192 3.54 -6.06 -18.18
CA LEU A 192 4.21 -6.90 -17.20
C LEU A 192 5.60 -7.31 -17.67
N ILE A 193 5.73 -7.71 -18.93
CA ILE A 193 7.03 -8.09 -19.49
C ILE A 193 7.98 -6.90 -19.53
N ARG A 194 7.52 -5.70 -19.93
CA ARG A 194 8.29 -4.47 -19.83
C ARG A 194 8.80 -4.23 -18.42
N ARG A 195 7.92 -4.37 -17.41
CA ARG A 195 8.29 -4.23 -15.99
C ARG A 195 9.39 -5.24 -15.61
N LEU A 196 9.26 -6.51 -16.01
CA LEU A 196 10.28 -7.53 -15.74
C LEU A 196 11.61 -7.19 -16.38
N LEU A 197 11.63 -6.76 -17.66
CA LEU A 197 12.85 -6.33 -18.36
C LEU A 197 13.50 -5.14 -17.66
N ARG A 198 12.72 -4.11 -17.28
CA ARG A 198 13.24 -2.95 -16.53
C ARG A 198 13.80 -3.34 -15.17
N ASN A 199 13.09 -4.17 -14.43
CA ASN A 199 13.56 -4.66 -13.13
C ASN A 199 14.90 -5.38 -13.29
N GLN A 200 15.04 -6.23 -14.29
CA GLN A 200 16.28 -6.95 -14.58
C GLN A 200 17.43 -5.99 -14.97
N ILE A 201 17.16 -4.98 -15.80
CA ILE A 201 18.14 -3.95 -16.18
C ILE A 201 18.56 -3.15 -14.93
N ASN A 202 17.63 -2.85 -14.05
CA ASN A 202 17.85 -2.00 -12.88
C ASN A 202 18.35 -2.75 -11.64
N MET A 203 18.48 -4.09 -11.69
CA MET A 203 19.00 -4.87 -10.55
C MET A 203 20.34 -4.37 -10.00
N LYS A 204 21.14 -3.70 -10.83
CA LYS A 204 22.44 -3.12 -10.46
C LYS A 204 22.42 -1.58 -10.35
N LYS A 205 21.26 -0.95 -10.48
CA LYS A 205 21.07 0.50 -10.42
C LYS A 205 20.10 0.84 -9.29
N GLU A 206 20.15 2.08 -8.80
CA GLU A 206 19.09 2.59 -7.93
C GLU A 206 17.76 2.58 -8.69
N ALA A 207 16.75 1.92 -8.12
CA ALA A 207 15.42 1.92 -8.69
C ALA A 207 14.85 3.35 -8.70
N PRO A 208 14.13 3.74 -9.76
CA PRO A 208 13.46 5.03 -9.75
C PRO A 208 12.46 5.10 -8.60
N LEU A 209 12.32 6.28 -8.01
CA LEU A 209 11.44 6.52 -6.86
C LEU A 209 9.97 6.20 -7.20
N TYR A 210 9.58 6.35 -8.46
CA TYR A 210 8.25 6.06 -8.99
C TYR A 210 8.34 5.61 -10.45
N ASP A 211 7.36 4.84 -10.88
CA ASP A 211 7.28 4.34 -12.27
C ASP A 211 5.88 4.60 -12.85
N LEU A 212 5.70 5.78 -13.45
CA LEU A 212 4.42 6.19 -14.04
C LEU A 212 3.97 5.34 -15.23
N ASP A 213 4.87 4.56 -15.86
CA ASP A 213 4.48 3.68 -16.96
C ASP A 213 3.78 2.40 -16.49
N TYR A 214 4.01 1.98 -15.23
CA TYR A 214 3.57 0.67 -14.73
C TYR A 214 2.74 0.73 -13.47
N ASP A 215 2.84 1.81 -12.69
CA ASP A 215 2.10 1.97 -11.45
C ASP A 215 0.68 2.49 -11.73
N LEU A 216 -0.24 1.54 -11.96
CA LEU A 216 -1.64 1.86 -12.25
C LEU A 216 -2.32 2.60 -11.08
N GLN A 217 -1.96 2.28 -9.85
CA GLN A 217 -2.52 2.91 -8.65
C GLN A 217 -2.04 4.35 -8.51
N LEU A 218 -0.75 4.59 -8.73
CA LEU A 218 -0.18 5.95 -8.72
C LEU A 218 -0.75 6.79 -9.85
N ASN A 219 -0.88 6.23 -11.06
CA ASN A 219 -1.48 6.93 -12.20
C ASN A 219 -2.94 7.30 -11.92
N GLU A 220 -3.72 6.40 -11.31
CA GLU A 220 -5.10 6.71 -10.95
C GLU A 220 -5.17 7.78 -9.86
N ALA A 221 -4.26 7.76 -8.86
CA ALA A 221 -4.18 8.80 -7.85
C ALA A 221 -3.91 10.19 -8.46
N ILE A 222 -2.98 10.26 -9.42
CA ILE A 222 -2.68 11.50 -10.15
C ILE A 222 -3.90 11.96 -10.95
N ARG A 223 -4.58 11.03 -11.65
CA ARG A 223 -5.79 11.33 -12.42
C ARG A 223 -6.91 11.90 -11.54
N ILE A 224 -7.15 11.29 -10.37
CA ILE A 224 -8.15 11.74 -9.41
C ILE A 224 -7.85 13.16 -8.94
N ILE A 225 -6.58 13.45 -8.59
CA ILE A 225 -6.16 14.79 -8.17
C ILE A 225 -6.37 15.80 -9.28
N GLN A 226 -5.99 15.49 -10.51
CA GLN A 226 -6.10 16.41 -11.67
C GLN A 226 -7.54 16.70 -12.06
N ASN A 227 -8.44 15.72 -11.95
CA ASN A 227 -9.83 15.83 -12.33
C ASN A 227 -10.76 16.23 -11.17
N GLU A 228 -10.23 16.40 -9.96
CA GLU A 228 -11.01 16.67 -8.75
C GLU A 228 -12.11 15.62 -8.45
N ASP A 229 -11.90 14.36 -8.86
CA ASP A 229 -12.88 13.26 -8.73
C ASP A 229 -13.13 12.81 -7.26
N PHE A 230 -12.57 13.49 -6.28
CA PHE A 230 -12.73 13.24 -4.83
C PHE A 230 -13.80 14.14 -4.18
N LYS A 231 -14.46 15.01 -4.93
CA LYS A 231 -15.48 15.96 -4.42
C LYS A 231 -16.91 15.38 -4.42
N ASN A 232 -17.09 14.08 -4.61
CA ASN A 232 -18.42 13.44 -4.63
C ASN A 232 -18.80 12.86 -3.28
#